data_2b6fc0183157752069f36d20ab0a975e
#
_entry.id   2b6fc0183157752069f36d20ab0a975e
#
_cell.length_a   1.000
_cell.length_b   1.000
_cell.length_c   1.000
_cell.angle_alpha   90.00
_cell.angle_beta   90.00
_cell.angle_gamma   90.00
#
_symmetry.space_group_name_H-M   'P 1'
#
loop_
_entity.id
_entity.type
_entity.pdbx_description
1 polymer ?
#
loop_
_entity_poly.entity_id
_entity_poly.type
_entity_poly.pdbx_seq_one_letter_code
_entity_poly.pdbx_strand_id
1 'polypeptide(L)'
;HPITYTGQLVSYNTQRYQMNIELKNERNSDVSVKVRLTEPESLSRTVYTIDTINPKNKRTIKTNIPIADADSNTVTIKGVIEEIYDGGSSEVPLEITKEVGSLKYGDKKPTIDGEISDGEWYEFLPMRINKKEMAQQKVWGGVDDLGANVYTMCDDENFYMAVDVTDDVYYDNTTPERIWSVDSVQFAIALKRQNGSPSTEIGFGIANGEPTVQCYLAQAIDGGKAVDTGTVLANTKYAVKRYEDKKKTIYEIQVPWSDIYGEKVDVNTLSSIYFSILVNDNDGVSRGW
;
A
#
# COMPACT_ATOMS: atom_id res chain seq x y z
N HIS A 1 7.89 -32.26 6.68
CA HIS A 1 7.90 -31.85 8.08
C HIS A 1 6.58 -32.17 8.74
N PRO A 2 6.57 -32.59 10.00
CA PRO A 2 5.34 -33.02 10.70
C PRO A 2 4.45 -31.86 11.13
N ILE A 3 4.98 -30.63 11.29
CA ILE A 3 4.20 -29.41 11.35
C ILE A 3 4.35 -28.65 10.04
N THR A 4 3.22 -28.26 9.46
CA THR A 4 3.16 -27.30 8.36
C THR A 4 2.56 -25.99 8.85
N TYR A 5 2.91 -24.89 8.18
CA TYR A 5 2.39 -23.59 8.54
C TYR A 5 2.01 -22.76 7.34
N THR A 6 1.05 -21.86 7.52
CA THR A 6 0.69 -20.83 6.56
C THR A 6 0.48 -19.52 7.30
N GLY A 7 0.73 -18.40 6.63
CA GLY A 7 0.47 -17.07 7.15
C GLY A 7 -0.60 -16.36 6.34
N GLN A 8 -1.49 -15.62 7.00
CA GLN A 8 -2.49 -14.78 6.38
C GLN A 8 -2.54 -13.43 7.10
N LEU A 9 -2.40 -12.35 6.35
CA LEU A 9 -2.73 -11.01 6.83
C LEU A 9 -4.24 -10.90 6.88
N VAL A 10 -4.78 -10.55 8.05
CA VAL A 10 -6.24 -10.54 8.29
C VAL A 10 -6.79 -9.17 8.58
N SER A 11 -5.98 -8.31 9.19
CA SER A 11 -6.35 -6.93 9.46
C SER A 11 -5.13 -6.08 9.76
N TYR A 12 -5.30 -4.78 9.73
CA TYR A 12 -4.35 -3.82 10.25
C TYR A 12 -5.07 -2.55 10.71
N ASN A 13 -4.38 -1.74 11.45
CA ASN A 13 -4.79 -0.39 11.81
C ASN A 13 -3.63 0.58 11.58
N THR A 14 -3.76 1.83 12.02
CA THR A 14 -2.74 2.87 11.87
C THR A 14 -1.36 2.52 12.44
N GLN A 15 -1.26 1.50 13.27
CA GLN A 15 -0.04 1.18 14.02
C GLN A 15 0.51 -0.21 13.74
N ARG A 16 -0.33 -1.18 13.33
CA ARG A 16 0.09 -2.58 13.20
C ARG A 16 -0.69 -3.37 12.16
N TYR A 17 -0.01 -4.36 11.57
CA TYR A 17 -0.64 -5.44 10.83
C TYR A 17 -0.97 -6.59 11.78
N GLN A 18 -2.06 -7.30 11.56
CA GLN A 18 -2.33 -8.56 12.24
C GLN A 18 -2.12 -9.72 11.27
N MET A 19 -1.25 -10.65 11.63
CA MET A 19 -1.02 -11.88 10.88
C MET A 19 -1.51 -13.08 11.67
N ASN A 20 -2.32 -13.91 11.03
CA ASN A 20 -2.66 -15.22 11.50
C ASN A 20 -1.62 -16.21 10.99
N ILE A 21 -0.97 -16.96 11.89
CA ILE A 21 -0.08 -18.07 11.57
C ILE A 21 -0.86 -19.35 11.91
N GLU A 22 -1.31 -20.06 10.88
CA GLU A 22 -1.97 -21.35 11.06
C GLU A 22 -0.91 -22.44 11.09
N LEU A 23 -0.91 -23.23 12.15
CA LEU A 23 -0.06 -24.42 12.35
C LEU A 23 -0.93 -25.66 12.21
N LYS A 24 -0.51 -26.62 11.40
CA LYS A 24 -1.21 -27.90 11.21
C LYS A 24 -0.31 -29.05 11.64
N ASN A 25 -0.83 -29.92 12.50
CA ASN A 25 -0.16 -31.16 12.88
C ASN A 25 -0.39 -32.23 11.82
N GLU A 26 0.65 -32.60 11.08
CA GLU A 26 0.58 -33.66 10.07
C GLU A 26 0.90 -35.06 10.64
N ARG A 27 1.26 -35.15 11.93
CA ARG A 27 1.48 -36.43 12.61
C ARG A 27 0.17 -37.16 12.90
N ASN A 28 0.28 -38.42 13.30
CA ASN A 28 -0.80 -39.27 13.79
C ASN A 28 -0.86 -39.29 15.34
N SER A 29 -0.05 -38.47 16.01
CA SER A 29 -0.02 -38.27 17.46
C SER A 29 -0.12 -36.80 17.80
N ASP A 30 -0.42 -36.49 19.05
CA ASP A 30 -0.44 -35.12 19.56
C ASP A 30 0.94 -34.48 19.48
N VAL A 31 0.96 -33.18 19.28
CA VAL A 31 2.19 -32.36 19.26
C VAL A 31 1.97 -31.11 20.09
N SER A 32 2.91 -30.78 20.95
CA SER A 32 3.04 -29.46 21.57
C SER A 32 3.96 -28.59 20.72
N VAL A 33 3.68 -27.31 20.62
CA VAL A 33 4.43 -26.42 19.77
C VAL A 33 4.82 -25.15 20.53
N LYS A 34 6.08 -24.76 20.36
CA LYS A 34 6.57 -23.45 20.80
C LYS A 34 7.10 -22.67 19.60
N VAL A 35 6.53 -21.50 19.34
CA VAL A 35 6.94 -20.62 18.26
C VAL A 35 7.71 -19.45 18.84
N ARG A 36 8.97 -19.32 18.47
CA ARG A 36 9.83 -18.17 18.82
C ARG A 36 10.03 -17.32 17.58
N LEU A 37 9.58 -16.08 17.63
CA LEU A 37 9.82 -15.13 16.56
C LEU A 37 11.20 -14.49 16.73
N THR A 38 11.88 -14.25 15.62
CA THR A 38 13.21 -13.62 15.57
C THR A 38 13.22 -12.34 14.74
N GLU A 39 12.33 -12.21 13.77
CA GLU A 39 12.13 -11.02 12.95
C GLU A 39 10.64 -10.71 12.78
N PRO A 40 10.27 -9.43 12.66
CA PRO A 40 11.11 -8.25 12.83
C PRO A 40 11.63 -8.09 14.27
N GLU A 41 12.59 -7.22 14.48
CA GLU A 41 13.23 -7.04 15.81
C GLU A 41 12.23 -6.77 16.94
N SER A 42 11.18 -6.02 16.65
CA SER A 42 10.08 -5.74 17.59
C SER A 42 9.39 -7.00 18.13
N LEU A 43 9.46 -8.11 17.37
CA LEU A 43 8.89 -9.41 17.74
C LEU A 43 9.94 -10.41 18.23
N SER A 44 11.22 -10.08 18.24
CA SER A 44 12.33 -11.01 18.55
C SER A 44 12.29 -11.66 19.95
N ARG A 45 11.46 -11.14 20.87
CA ARG A 45 11.22 -11.72 22.20
C ARG A 45 9.86 -12.39 22.33
N THR A 46 9.09 -12.47 21.24
CA THR A 46 7.74 -13.01 21.26
C THR A 46 7.79 -14.53 21.15
N VAL A 47 7.16 -15.20 22.11
CA VAL A 47 7.05 -16.64 22.17
C VAL A 47 5.58 -17.03 22.35
N TYR A 48 5.11 -17.92 21.51
CA TYR A 48 3.79 -18.56 21.64
C TYR A 48 3.96 -20.01 22.01
N THR A 49 3.15 -20.49 22.96
CA THR A 49 3.12 -21.90 23.34
C THR A 49 1.72 -22.44 23.07
N ILE A 50 1.66 -23.59 22.42
CA ILE A 50 0.44 -24.37 22.19
C ILE A 50 0.67 -25.75 22.81
N ASP A 51 -0.04 -26.04 23.89
CA ASP A 51 0.18 -27.25 24.67
C ASP A 51 -0.16 -28.51 23.87
N THR A 52 -1.17 -28.45 23.01
CA THR A 52 -1.56 -29.60 22.20
C THR A 52 -2.21 -29.19 20.86
N ILE A 53 -1.71 -29.79 19.79
CA ILE A 53 -2.39 -29.87 18.51
C ILE A 53 -2.63 -31.36 18.22
N ASN A 54 -3.90 -31.75 18.25
CA ASN A 54 -4.29 -33.13 17.96
C ASN A 54 -3.93 -33.53 16.50
N PRO A 55 -3.85 -34.86 16.23
CA PRO A 55 -3.55 -35.34 14.88
C PRO A 55 -4.43 -34.70 13.81
N LYS A 56 -3.80 -34.26 12.73
CA LYS A 56 -4.44 -33.60 11.56
C LYS A 56 -5.19 -32.32 11.84
N ASN A 57 -5.21 -31.84 13.08
CA ASN A 57 -5.87 -30.60 13.48
C ASN A 57 -4.94 -29.38 13.29
N LYS A 58 -5.56 -28.20 13.39
CA LYS A 58 -4.92 -26.90 13.22
C LYS A 58 -5.06 -26.04 14.48
N ARG A 59 -4.14 -25.10 14.64
CA ARG A 59 -4.20 -24.01 15.61
C ARG A 59 -3.71 -22.74 14.96
N THR A 60 -4.27 -21.61 15.35
CA THR A 60 -3.92 -20.31 14.82
C THR A 60 -3.32 -19.44 15.90
N ILE A 61 -2.15 -18.88 15.63
CA ILE A 61 -1.51 -17.83 16.39
C ILE A 61 -1.84 -16.50 15.72
N LYS A 62 -2.20 -15.49 16.52
CA LYS A 62 -2.36 -14.13 16.06
C LYS A 62 -1.19 -13.30 16.54
N THR A 63 -0.47 -12.69 15.63
CA THR A 63 0.63 -11.78 15.95
C THR A 63 0.39 -10.41 15.33
N ASN A 64 0.80 -9.37 16.07
CA ASN A 64 0.70 -7.99 15.61
C ASN A 64 2.09 -7.49 15.26
N ILE A 65 2.27 -7.01 14.03
CA ILE A 65 3.52 -6.50 13.49
C ILE A 65 3.39 -5.00 13.39
N PRO A 66 4.23 -4.20 14.06
CA PRO A 66 4.25 -2.75 13.85
C PRO A 66 4.39 -2.39 12.37
N ILE A 67 3.65 -1.39 11.92
CA ILE A 67 3.73 -0.93 10.53
C ILE A 67 5.15 -0.51 10.16
N ALA A 68 5.88 0.08 11.10
CA ALA A 68 7.27 0.48 10.91
C ALA A 68 8.23 -0.68 10.54
N ASP A 69 7.86 -1.92 10.90
CA ASP A 69 8.67 -3.11 10.61
C ASP A 69 8.36 -3.73 9.25
N ALA A 70 7.35 -3.24 8.54
CA ALA A 70 7.11 -3.70 7.18
C ALA A 70 8.14 -3.08 6.23
N ASP A 71 8.66 -3.91 5.35
CA ASP A 71 9.62 -3.51 4.36
C ASP A 71 8.90 -3.18 3.05
N SER A 72 8.98 -1.91 2.61
CA SER A 72 8.43 -1.45 1.33
C SER A 72 7.04 -2.02 0.98
N ASN A 73 6.99 -3.10 0.22
CA ASN A 73 5.75 -3.76 -0.22
C ASN A 73 5.57 -5.15 0.41
N THR A 74 6.30 -5.47 1.47
CA THR A 74 6.21 -6.78 2.11
C THR A 74 6.21 -6.70 3.64
N VAL A 75 5.54 -7.65 4.26
CA VAL A 75 5.64 -7.95 5.69
C VAL A 75 6.24 -9.34 5.84
N THR A 76 7.36 -9.44 6.53
CA THR A 76 8.05 -10.70 6.77
C THR A 76 8.13 -11.01 8.26
N ILE A 77 7.77 -12.23 8.64
CA ILE A 77 8.01 -12.80 9.96
C ILE A 77 8.98 -13.94 9.80
N LYS A 78 10.02 -13.97 10.64
CA LYS A 78 10.89 -15.14 10.79
C LYS A 78 10.91 -15.64 12.23
N GLY A 79 11.25 -16.92 12.39
CA GLY A 79 11.33 -17.54 13.68
C GLY A 79 11.65 -19.02 13.61
N VAL A 80 11.41 -19.70 14.71
CA VAL A 80 11.59 -21.14 14.84
C VAL A 80 10.34 -21.74 15.50
N ILE A 81 9.86 -22.82 14.92
CA ILE A 81 8.82 -23.67 15.48
C ILE A 81 9.50 -24.88 16.11
N GLU A 82 9.48 -24.98 17.44
CA GLU A 82 9.91 -26.16 18.17
C GLU A 82 8.72 -27.08 18.34
N GLU A 83 8.79 -28.26 17.77
CA GLU A 83 7.82 -29.34 17.93
C GLU A 83 8.26 -30.28 19.05
N ILE A 84 7.36 -30.61 19.94
CA ILE A 84 7.58 -31.56 21.03
C ILE A 84 6.52 -32.67 20.90
N TYR A 85 6.98 -33.90 20.75
CA TYR A 85 6.12 -35.08 20.56
C TYR A 85 6.66 -36.27 21.32
N ASP A 86 5.84 -37.31 21.44
CA ASP A 86 6.29 -38.57 22.10
C ASP A 86 7.49 -39.14 21.31
N GLY A 87 8.61 -39.23 22.01
CA GLY A 87 9.88 -39.68 21.44
C GLY A 87 10.89 -38.61 21.02
N GLY A 88 10.59 -37.31 21.21
CA GLY A 88 11.58 -36.27 20.96
C GLY A 88 11.05 -34.87 20.63
N SER A 89 11.96 -34.06 20.12
CA SER A 89 11.66 -32.72 19.62
C SER A 89 12.36 -32.47 18.30
N SER A 90 11.84 -31.55 17.51
CA SER A 90 12.48 -31.05 16.30
C SER A 90 12.21 -29.56 16.12
N GLU A 91 13.08 -28.89 15.38
CA GLU A 91 12.89 -27.48 15.03
C GLU A 91 12.61 -27.32 13.53
N VAL A 92 11.68 -26.45 13.22
CA VAL A 92 11.30 -26.06 11.85
C VAL A 92 11.49 -24.55 11.71
N PRO A 93 12.26 -24.08 10.72
CA PRO A 93 12.34 -22.64 10.48
C PRO A 93 10.99 -22.10 10.04
N LEU A 94 10.61 -20.96 10.59
CA LEU A 94 9.43 -20.20 10.20
C LEU A 94 9.87 -19.01 9.38
N GLU A 95 9.33 -18.89 8.16
CA GLU A 95 9.47 -17.69 7.34
C GLU A 95 8.18 -17.47 6.57
N ILE A 96 7.54 -16.33 6.81
CA ILE A 96 6.30 -15.93 6.14
C ILE A 96 6.50 -14.53 5.61
N THR A 97 6.47 -14.37 4.31
CA THR A 97 6.45 -13.07 3.63
C THR A 97 5.11 -12.87 2.96
N LYS A 98 4.49 -11.72 3.16
CA LYS A 98 3.24 -11.31 2.51
C LYS A 98 3.42 -9.96 1.83
N GLU A 99 2.94 -9.86 0.62
CA GLU A 99 2.84 -8.59 -0.06
C GLU A 99 1.82 -7.70 0.65
N VAL A 100 2.14 -6.42 0.73
CA VAL A 100 1.31 -5.35 1.26
C VAL A 100 1.11 -4.31 0.17
N GLY A 101 -0.08 -3.71 0.15
CA GLY A 101 -0.45 -2.79 -0.92
C GLY A 101 -1.00 -3.57 -2.13
N SER A 102 -2.29 -3.68 -2.19
CA SER A 102 -3.03 -4.21 -3.34
C SER A 102 -4.22 -3.31 -3.62
N LEU A 103 -4.58 -3.22 -4.91
CA LEU A 103 -5.85 -2.62 -5.25
C LEU A 103 -6.95 -3.55 -4.72
N LYS A 104 -7.75 -3.04 -3.81
CA LYS A 104 -8.87 -3.82 -3.28
C LYS A 104 -10.17 -3.39 -3.93
N TYR A 105 -10.94 -4.37 -4.35
CA TYR A 105 -12.32 -4.18 -4.74
C TYR A 105 -13.24 -4.25 -3.52
N GLY A 106 -14.16 -3.30 -3.38
CA GLY A 106 -15.10 -3.31 -2.27
C GLY A 106 -16.18 -2.24 -2.39
N ASP A 107 -17.28 -2.45 -1.65
CA ASP A 107 -18.45 -1.57 -1.66
C ASP A 107 -18.29 -0.31 -0.81
N LYS A 108 -17.23 -0.24 0.00
CA LYS A 108 -16.99 0.90 0.88
C LYS A 108 -16.38 2.05 0.09
N LYS A 109 -17.03 3.20 0.15
CA LYS A 109 -16.56 4.44 -0.49
C LYS A 109 -15.89 5.31 0.57
N PRO A 110 -14.60 5.67 0.40
CA PRO A 110 -13.95 6.61 1.30
C PRO A 110 -14.50 8.02 1.12
N THR A 111 -14.42 8.82 2.17
CA THR A 111 -14.65 10.26 2.09
C THR A 111 -13.40 10.91 1.49
N ILE A 112 -13.55 11.87 0.62
CA ILE A 112 -12.42 12.58 0.01
C ILE A 112 -12.38 13.97 0.63
N ASP A 113 -11.68 14.12 1.77
CA ASP A 113 -11.68 15.35 2.57
C ASP A 113 -10.28 15.79 3.06
N GLY A 114 -9.23 15.04 2.69
CA GLY A 114 -7.84 15.30 3.11
C GLY A 114 -7.54 14.77 4.51
N GLU A 115 -8.34 13.84 5.01
CA GLU A 115 -8.15 13.18 6.30
C GLU A 115 -8.27 11.67 6.12
N ILE A 116 -7.31 10.93 6.64
CA ILE A 116 -7.38 9.47 6.67
C ILE A 116 -7.96 9.03 8.01
N SER A 117 -9.25 8.75 8.03
CA SER A 117 -9.97 8.33 9.25
C SER A 117 -9.81 6.84 9.54
N ASP A 118 -9.92 6.47 10.82
CA ASP A 118 -9.84 5.06 11.24
C ASP A 118 -10.93 4.22 10.56
N GLY A 119 -10.51 3.09 9.98
CA GLY A 119 -11.39 2.16 9.29
C GLY A 119 -11.85 2.62 7.91
N GLU A 120 -11.38 3.73 7.38
CA GLU A 120 -11.71 4.23 6.05
C GLU A 120 -10.76 3.65 5.00
N TRP A 121 -9.47 3.91 5.14
CA TRP A 121 -8.41 3.41 4.27
C TRP A 121 -7.62 2.24 4.88
N TYR A 122 -7.62 2.09 6.20
CA TYR A 122 -6.78 1.14 6.93
C TYR A 122 -7.23 -0.33 6.90
N GLU A 123 -8.34 -0.62 6.26
CA GLU A 123 -8.69 -2.01 5.93
C GLU A 123 -7.79 -2.58 4.81
N PHE A 124 -6.96 -1.72 4.22
CA PHE A 124 -6.10 -2.02 3.08
C PHE A 124 -4.64 -1.82 3.46
N LEU A 125 -3.80 -2.75 3.06
CA LEU A 125 -2.37 -2.66 3.30
C LEU A 125 -1.76 -1.63 2.35
N PRO A 126 -1.08 -0.57 2.84
CA PRO A 126 -0.49 0.43 1.99
C PRO A 126 0.73 -0.09 1.25
N MET A 127 0.94 0.38 0.04
CA MET A 127 2.26 0.40 -0.56
C MET A 127 3.11 1.47 0.12
N ARG A 128 4.38 1.17 0.39
CA ARG A 128 5.28 2.11 1.06
C ARG A 128 6.36 2.61 0.13
N ILE A 129 6.57 3.91 0.15
CA ILE A 129 7.69 4.59 -0.47
C ILE A 129 8.58 5.09 0.66
N ASN A 130 9.59 4.28 1.04
CA ASN A 130 10.40 4.52 2.23
C ASN A 130 11.84 3.99 2.09
N LYS A 131 12.31 3.75 0.86
CA LYS A 131 13.64 3.21 0.60
C LYS A 131 14.43 4.08 -0.37
N LYS A 132 15.74 4.18 -0.13
CA LYS A 132 16.66 4.93 -0.99
C LYS A 132 16.64 4.47 -2.45
N GLU A 133 16.41 3.19 -2.69
CA GLU A 133 16.34 2.61 -4.04
C GLU A 133 15.11 3.08 -4.83
N MET A 134 14.09 3.61 -4.13
CA MET A 134 12.90 4.20 -4.73
C MET A 134 13.09 5.67 -5.08
N ALA A 135 14.09 6.34 -4.49
CA ALA A 135 14.38 7.73 -4.77
C ALA A 135 15.06 7.87 -6.13
N GLN A 136 14.48 8.66 -7.01
CA GLN A 136 15.07 8.95 -8.32
C GLN A 136 16.28 9.91 -8.19
N GLN A 137 16.30 10.72 -7.16
CA GLN A 137 17.38 11.66 -6.86
C GLN A 137 18.42 11.05 -5.92
N LYS A 138 19.68 11.44 -6.09
CA LYS A 138 20.80 10.93 -5.28
C LYS A 138 20.80 11.41 -3.83
N VAL A 139 19.99 12.40 -3.51
CA VAL A 139 19.94 13.06 -2.20
C VAL A 139 18.57 12.81 -1.61
N TRP A 140 18.44 11.73 -0.86
CA TRP A 140 17.28 11.41 -0.03
C TRP A 140 17.76 11.30 1.42
N GLY A 141 17.21 12.14 2.30
CA GLY A 141 17.60 12.24 3.70
C GLY A 141 17.00 11.18 4.62
N GLY A 142 16.13 10.33 4.11
CA GLY A 142 15.45 9.30 4.88
C GLY A 142 13.94 9.50 4.91
N VAL A 143 13.23 8.69 5.68
CA VAL A 143 11.75 8.70 5.76
C VAL A 143 11.18 9.96 6.42
N ASP A 144 11.98 10.70 7.15
CA ASP A 144 11.59 11.99 7.75
C ASP A 144 11.72 13.16 6.75
N ASP A 145 12.59 13.02 5.75
CA ASP A 145 12.76 13.90 4.61
C ASP A 145 11.62 13.65 3.59
N LEU A 146 11.51 12.41 3.09
CA LEU A 146 10.40 11.98 2.25
C LEU A 146 10.04 10.53 2.51
N GLY A 147 8.80 10.27 2.89
CA GLY A 147 8.22 8.94 3.01
C GLY A 147 6.74 8.95 2.71
N ALA A 148 6.21 7.88 2.15
CA ALA A 148 4.78 7.82 1.85
C ALA A 148 4.16 6.44 2.09
N ASN A 149 2.88 6.45 2.51
CA ASN A 149 2.01 5.30 2.51
C ASN A 149 0.91 5.50 1.47
N VAL A 150 0.77 4.59 0.54
CA VAL A 150 -0.18 4.67 -0.57
C VAL A 150 -1.26 3.61 -0.42
N TYR A 151 -2.49 4.05 -0.35
CA TYR A 151 -3.68 3.21 -0.24
C TYR A 151 -4.45 3.26 -1.54
N THR A 152 -4.84 2.11 -2.08
CA THR A 152 -5.60 2.04 -3.33
C THR A 152 -6.79 1.09 -3.20
N MET A 153 -7.93 1.49 -3.72
CA MET A 153 -9.12 0.67 -3.81
C MET A 153 -9.94 1.02 -5.06
N CYS A 154 -10.88 0.18 -5.41
CA CYS A 154 -11.84 0.46 -6.47
C CYS A 154 -13.20 -0.17 -6.18
N ASP A 155 -14.20 0.35 -6.84
CA ASP A 155 -15.52 -0.26 -7.02
C ASP A 155 -15.88 -0.30 -8.52
N ASP A 156 -17.13 -0.63 -8.85
CA ASP A 156 -17.58 -0.69 -10.24
C ASP A 156 -17.56 0.67 -10.97
N GLU A 157 -17.55 1.77 -10.20
CA GLU A 157 -17.66 3.11 -10.75
C GLU A 157 -16.34 3.88 -10.72
N ASN A 158 -15.50 3.64 -9.70
CA ASN A 158 -14.38 4.53 -9.38
C ASN A 158 -13.11 3.78 -8.99
N PHE A 159 -11.99 4.41 -9.26
CA PHE A 159 -10.71 4.20 -8.60
C PHE A 159 -10.55 5.21 -7.47
N TYR A 160 -10.01 4.76 -6.33
CA TYR A 160 -9.72 5.58 -5.17
C TYR A 160 -8.27 5.43 -4.77
N MET A 161 -7.65 6.53 -4.36
CA MET A 161 -6.31 6.51 -3.80
C MET A 161 -6.19 7.53 -2.67
N ALA A 162 -5.51 7.14 -1.59
CA ALA A 162 -5.00 8.06 -0.59
C ALA A 162 -3.50 7.91 -0.45
N VAL A 163 -2.80 9.01 -0.21
CA VAL A 163 -1.36 9.03 0.03
C VAL A 163 -1.07 9.86 1.27
N ASP A 164 -0.55 9.21 2.32
CA ASP A 164 -0.05 9.87 3.53
C ASP A 164 1.44 10.10 3.35
N VAL A 165 1.82 11.33 3.04
CA VAL A 165 3.21 11.74 2.78
C VAL A 165 3.78 12.40 4.02
N THR A 166 4.94 11.92 4.48
CA THR A 166 5.83 12.61 5.41
C THR A 166 6.86 13.38 4.60
N ASP A 167 7.03 14.65 4.88
CA ASP A 167 7.89 15.57 4.16
C ASP A 167 8.27 16.73 5.09
N ASP A 168 9.55 17.00 5.25
CA ASP A 168 10.05 17.95 6.25
C ASP A 168 10.02 19.41 5.78
N VAL A 169 10.02 19.68 4.47
CA VAL A 169 9.97 21.02 3.87
C VAL A 169 8.95 21.06 2.74
N TYR A 170 7.78 21.58 3.01
CA TYR A 170 6.70 21.65 2.04
C TYR A 170 6.81 22.86 1.11
N TYR A 171 6.65 22.65 -0.19
CA TYR A 171 6.73 23.68 -1.20
C TYR A 171 5.63 23.58 -2.26
N ASP A 172 4.77 24.60 -2.37
CA ASP A 172 3.60 24.64 -3.26
C ASP A 172 3.58 25.84 -4.24
N ASN A 173 4.68 26.61 -4.31
CA ASN A 173 4.75 27.82 -5.14
C ASN A 173 4.88 27.47 -6.63
N THR A 174 3.75 27.22 -7.27
CA THR A 174 3.65 26.85 -8.69
C THR A 174 2.28 27.21 -9.27
N THR A 175 2.14 27.11 -10.59
CA THR A 175 0.81 27.14 -11.24
C THR A 175 0.22 25.74 -11.37
N PRO A 176 -1.12 25.59 -11.50
CA PRO A 176 -1.76 24.29 -11.65
C PRO A 176 -1.14 23.39 -12.72
N GLU A 177 -0.76 23.96 -13.87
CA GLU A 177 -0.18 23.20 -14.99
C GLU A 177 1.21 22.64 -14.69
N ARG A 178 1.86 23.17 -13.67
CA ARG A 178 3.22 22.79 -13.25
C ARG A 178 3.26 22.11 -11.90
N ILE A 179 2.15 21.54 -11.45
CA ILE A 179 2.05 20.88 -10.14
C ILE A 179 3.13 19.81 -9.93
N TRP A 180 3.62 19.19 -11.00
CA TRP A 180 4.71 18.21 -10.99
C TRP A 180 6.06 18.78 -10.52
N SER A 181 6.21 20.09 -10.46
CA SER A 181 7.48 20.76 -10.08
C SER A 181 7.55 21.13 -8.59
N VAL A 182 6.54 20.82 -7.82
CA VAL A 182 6.44 21.07 -6.37
C VAL A 182 6.00 19.79 -5.67
N ASP A 183 5.79 19.84 -4.35
CA ASP A 183 5.32 18.71 -3.56
C ASP A 183 3.93 18.29 -4.02
N SER A 184 3.89 17.11 -4.60
CA SER A 184 2.70 16.61 -5.28
C SER A 184 2.76 15.10 -5.47
N VAL A 185 1.62 14.53 -5.82
CA VAL A 185 1.51 13.12 -6.19
C VAL A 185 1.14 13.02 -7.66
N GLN A 186 1.87 12.18 -8.40
CA GLN A 186 1.52 11.77 -9.76
C GLN A 186 1.31 10.27 -9.79
N PHE A 187 0.34 9.81 -10.56
CA PHE A 187 0.16 8.39 -10.81
C PHE A 187 -0.28 8.12 -12.25
N ALA A 188 0.09 6.95 -12.73
CA ALA A 188 -0.40 6.44 -14.00
C ALA A 188 -1.16 5.13 -13.76
N ILE A 189 -2.28 4.98 -14.46
CA ILE A 189 -3.13 3.81 -14.37
C ILE A 189 -3.44 3.27 -15.77
N ALA A 190 -3.36 1.94 -15.93
CA ALA A 190 -3.72 1.25 -17.15
C ALA A 190 -4.40 -0.09 -16.83
N LEU A 191 -5.55 -0.34 -17.46
CA LEU A 191 -6.34 -1.55 -17.22
C LEU A 191 -5.86 -2.76 -18.02
N LYS A 192 -5.17 -2.56 -19.13
CA LYS A 192 -4.71 -3.64 -20.00
C LYS A 192 -3.36 -3.27 -20.61
N ARG A 193 -2.39 -4.17 -20.51
CA ARG A 193 -1.11 -4.01 -21.18
C ARG A 193 -1.22 -4.58 -22.59
N GLN A 194 -1.31 -3.72 -23.59
CA GLN A 194 -1.02 -4.04 -24.98
C GLN A 194 0.27 -3.32 -25.40
N ASN A 195 0.91 -3.70 -26.49
CA ASN A 195 2.02 -2.95 -27.05
C ASN A 195 1.55 -1.50 -27.32
N GLY A 196 2.10 -0.53 -26.58
CA GLY A 196 1.62 0.84 -26.55
C GLY A 196 0.43 1.04 -25.59
N SER A 197 0.49 0.45 -24.41
CA SER A 197 -0.58 0.45 -23.40
C SER A 197 -1.17 1.84 -23.19
N PRO A 198 -2.49 2.02 -23.35
CA PRO A 198 -3.13 3.25 -22.96
C PRO A 198 -3.00 3.42 -21.44
N SER A 199 -2.38 4.51 -21.04
CA SER A 199 -2.30 4.91 -19.64
C SER A 199 -2.88 6.31 -19.47
N THR A 200 -3.57 6.53 -18.39
CA THR A 200 -3.97 7.86 -17.95
C THR A 200 -3.04 8.28 -16.84
N GLU A 201 -2.45 9.47 -16.98
CA GLU A 201 -1.51 10.03 -16.03
C GLU A 201 -2.10 11.29 -15.41
N ILE A 202 -2.22 11.28 -14.08
CA ILE A 202 -2.85 12.32 -13.27
C ILE A 202 -1.86 12.79 -12.22
N GLY A 203 -1.74 14.11 -12.05
CA GLY A 203 -1.04 14.74 -10.94
C GLY A 203 -1.98 15.59 -10.11
N PHE A 204 -1.79 15.62 -8.79
CA PHE A 204 -2.56 16.48 -7.89
C PHE A 204 -1.75 16.88 -6.67
N GLY A 205 -2.07 18.04 -6.13
CA GLY A 205 -1.34 18.66 -5.05
C GLY A 205 -1.95 20.01 -4.67
N ILE A 206 -1.15 20.88 -4.09
CA ILE A 206 -1.52 22.27 -3.81
C ILE A 206 -0.70 23.18 -4.72
N ALA A 207 -1.34 24.12 -5.38
CA ALA A 207 -0.69 25.17 -6.17
C ALA A 207 -1.06 26.54 -5.58
N ASN A 208 -0.07 27.25 -5.02
CA ASN A 208 -0.27 28.53 -4.37
C ASN A 208 -1.38 28.50 -3.28
N GLY A 209 -1.42 27.47 -2.45
CA GLY A 209 -2.38 27.31 -1.36
C GLY A 209 -3.72 26.68 -1.76
N GLU A 210 -3.96 26.40 -3.04
CA GLU A 210 -5.22 25.83 -3.52
C GLU A 210 -5.03 24.39 -4.04
N PRO A 211 -5.82 23.41 -3.57
CA PRO A 211 -5.82 22.07 -4.13
C PRO A 211 -6.09 22.08 -5.63
N THR A 212 -5.30 21.33 -6.38
CA THR A 212 -5.40 21.26 -7.83
C THR A 212 -5.15 19.85 -8.35
N VAL A 213 -5.72 19.52 -9.50
CA VAL A 213 -5.54 18.27 -10.22
C VAL A 213 -5.30 18.53 -11.69
N GLN A 214 -4.39 17.77 -12.30
CA GLN A 214 -4.05 17.84 -13.72
C GLN A 214 -4.06 16.45 -14.34
N CYS A 215 -4.60 16.33 -15.54
CA CYS A 215 -4.43 15.16 -16.38
C CYS A 215 -3.36 15.45 -17.43
N TYR A 216 -2.21 14.77 -17.34
CA TYR A 216 -1.11 14.97 -18.27
C TYR A 216 -1.23 14.11 -19.51
N LEU A 217 -1.79 12.93 -19.35
CA LEU A 217 -2.03 11.97 -20.42
C LEU A 217 -3.35 11.28 -20.19
N ALA A 218 -4.19 11.22 -21.21
CA ALA A 218 -5.42 10.43 -21.18
C ALA A 218 -5.53 9.62 -22.45
N GLN A 219 -5.63 8.30 -22.33
CA GLN A 219 -5.74 7.40 -23.46
C GLN A 219 -6.95 6.49 -23.27
N ALA A 220 -7.75 6.35 -24.34
CA ALA A 220 -8.87 5.42 -24.34
C ALA A 220 -8.40 3.96 -24.36
N ILE A 221 -9.22 3.06 -23.85
CA ILE A 221 -9.01 1.61 -23.96
C ILE A 221 -9.02 1.21 -25.44
N ASP A 222 -8.28 0.16 -25.78
CA ASP A 222 -8.26 -0.52 -27.07
C ASP A 222 -7.81 0.33 -28.28
N GLY A 223 -6.93 1.32 -28.03
CA GLY A 223 -6.32 2.13 -29.11
C GLY A 223 -7.22 3.22 -29.68
N GLY A 224 -8.29 3.56 -28.96
CA GLY A 224 -9.08 4.75 -29.23
C GLY A 224 -8.21 6.03 -29.20
N LYS A 225 -8.77 7.13 -29.70
CA LYS A 225 -8.08 8.44 -29.65
C LYS A 225 -7.84 8.84 -28.19
N ALA A 226 -6.70 9.46 -27.93
CA ALA A 226 -6.45 10.14 -26.68
C ALA A 226 -7.62 11.09 -26.35
N VAL A 227 -8.11 11.02 -25.12
CA VAL A 227 -9.13 11.95 -24.63
C VAL A 227 -8.49 13.32 -24.47
N ASP A 228 -9.22 14.38 -24.76
CA ASP A 228 -8.74 15.73 -24.51
C ASP A 228 -8.51 15.90 -23.00
N THR A 229 -7.25 16.13 -22.62
CA THR A 229 -6.85 16.28 -21.21
C THR A 229 -7.57 17.43 -20.50
N GLY A 230 -8.05 18.42 -21.24
CA GLY A 230 -8.84 19.54 -20.70
C GLY A 230 -10.27 19.18 -20.31
N THR A 231 -10.81 18.06 -20.81
CA THR A 231 -12.17 17.58 -20.50
C THR A 231 -12.20 16.39 -19.54
N VAL A 232 -11.04 15.80 -19.27
CA VAL A 232 -10.88 14.68 -18.33
C VAL A 232 -11.00 15.20 -16.90
N LEU A 233 -11.42 14.35 -15.99
CA LEU A 233 -11.55 14.62 -14.56
C LEU A 233 -12.76 15.50 -14.17
N ALA A 234 -13.77 15.62 -15.04
CA ALA A 234 -14.96 16.42 -14.77
C ALA A 234 -15.76 15.96 -13.55
N ASN A 235 -15.72 14.65 -13.24
CA ASN A 235 -16.42 14.05 -12.10
C ASN A 235 -15.45 13.56 -11.01
N THR A 236 -14.17 13.81 -11.18
CA THR A 236 -13.12 13.45 -10.21
C THR A 236 -13.23 14.33 -8.97
N LYS A 237 -13.17 13.69 -7.80
CA LYS A 237 -13.08 14.38 -6.51
C LYS A 237 -11.67 14.21 -5.98
N TYR A 238 -11.14 15.27 -5.40
CA TYR A 238 -9.82 15.25 -4.78
C TYR A 238 -9.77 16.20 -3.58
N ALA A 239 -8.91 15.87 -2.64
CA ALA A 239 -8.58 16.71 -1.50
C ALA A 239 -7.08 16.59 -1.22
N VAL A 240 -6.46 17.70 -0.88
CA VAL A 240 -5.07 17.77 -0.44
C VAL A 240 -5.02 18.66 0.79
N LYS A 241 -4.43 18.15 1.88
CA LYS A 241 -4.35 18.89 3.13
C LYS A 241 -2.98 18.73 3.77
N ARG A 242 -2.32 19.83 3.99
CA ARG A 242 -1.04 19.89 4.73
C ARG A 242 -1.30 20.04 6.22
N TYR A 243 -0.58 19.25 7.02
CA TYR A 243 -0.52 19.28 8.48
C TYR A 243 0.89 19.67 8.90
N GLU A 244 1.13 20.95 9.05
CA GLU A 244 2.48 21.49 9.31
C GLU A 244 3.08 21.00 10.63
N ASP A 245 2.27 20.90 11.67
CA ASP A 245 2.68 20.40 12.99
C ASP A 245 3.15 18.94 12.96
N LYS A 246 2.69 18.17 11.99
CA LYS A 246 3.02 16.76 11.78
C LYS A 246 4.01 16.54 10.66
N LYS A 247 4.36 17.58 9.90
CA LYS A 247 5.14 17.47 8.65
C LYS A 247 4.56 16.43 7.70
N LYS A 248 3.24 16.49 7.50
CA LYS A 248 2.48 15.53 6.68
C LYS A 248 1.57 16.23 5.70
N THR A 249 1.43 15.62 4.53
CA THR A 249 0.41 15.99 3.55
C THR A 249 -0.42 14.77 3.22
N ILE A 250 -1.74 14.90 3.34
CA ILE A 250 -2.69 13.87 2.92
C ILE A 250 -3.22 14.26 1.55
N TYR A 251 -3.10 13.34 0.62
CA TYR A 251 -3.62 13.44 -0.74
C TYR A 251 -4.69 12.37 -0.91
N GLU A 252 -5.89 12.75 -1.32
CA GLU A 252 -6.98 11.82 -1.60
C GLU A 252 -7.61 12.13 -2.96
N ILE A 253 -7.95 11.09 -3.70
CA ILE A 253 -8.60 11.21 -5.00
C ILE A 253 -9.58 10.07 -5.24
N GLN A 254 -10.73 10.40 -5.78
CA GLN A 254 -11.73 9.51 -6.37
C GLN A 254 -11.83 9.83 -7.86
N VAL A 255 -11.46 8.90 -8.71
CA VAL A 255 -11.52 9.07 -10.17
C VAL A 255 -12.50 8.08 -10.75
N PRO A 256 -13.62 8.52 -11.34
CA PRO A 256 -14.52 7.64 -12.07
C PRO A 256 -13.79 6.94 -13.24
N TRP A 257 -14.08 5.66 -13.45
CA TRP A 257 -13.52 4.93 -14.59
C TRP A 257 -13.82 5.61 -15.92
N SER A 258 -14.98 6.27 -16.02
CA SER A 258 -15.35 7.07 -17.20
C SER A 258 -14.44 8.29 -17.42
N ASP A 259 -13.94 8.90 -16.36
CA ASP A 259 -12.99 10.02 -16.46
C ASP A 259 -11.59 9.53 -16.90
N ILE A 260 -11.22 8.29 -16.51
CA ILE A 260 -9.93 7.70 -16.88
C ILE A 260 -9.92 7.23 -18.34
N TYR A 261 -11.02 6.63 -18.83
CA TYR A 261 -11.07 5.93 -20.11
C TYR A 261 -12.14 6.45 -21.07
N GLY A 262 -12.94 7.43 -20.68
CA GLY A 262 -14.04 7.96 -21.46
C GLY A 262 -15.26 7.04 -21.58
N GLU A 263 -15.24 5.88 -20.93
CA GLU A 263 -16.33 4.89 -20.95
C GLU A 263 -16.43 4.12 -19.62
N LYS A 264 -17.54 3.41 -19.42
CA LYS A 264 -17.69 2.53 -18.27
C LYS A 264 -16.78 1.30 -18.42
N VAL A 265 -16.16 0.94 -17.31
CA VAL A 265 -15.30 -0.23 -17.20
C VAL A 265 -16.00 -1.25 -16.33
N ASP A 266 -16.13 -2.48 -16.82
CA ASP A 266 -16.52 -3.60 -15.97
C ASP A 266 -15.27 -4.15 -15.28
N VAL A 267 -15.05 -3.72 -14.06
CA VAL A 267 -13.87 -4.13 -13.27
C VAL A 267 -13.85 -5.62 -12.96
N ASN A 268 -15.02 -6.30 -13.00
CA ASN A 268 -15.10 -7.74 -12.79
C ASN A 268 -14.48 -8.55 -13.95
N THR A 269 -14.32 -7.91 -15.12
CA THR A 269 -13.65 -8.52 -16.28
C THR A 269 -12.16 -8.28 -16.30
N LEU A 270 -11.63 -7.45 -15.38
CA LEU A 270 -10.22 -7.10 -15.33
C LEU A 270 -9.43 -8.19 -14.61
N SER A 271 -8.38 -8.68 -15.26
CA SER A 271 -7.43 -9.61 -14.65
C SER A 271 -6.34 -8.88 -13.86
N SER A 272 -6.05 -7.62 -14.19
CA SER A 272 -5.05 -6.80 -13.54
C SER A 272 -5.20 -5.32 -13.89
N ILE A 273 -4.73 -4.47 -12.99
CA ILE A 273 -4.54 -3.05 -13.20
C ILE A 273 -3.05 -2.76 -13.07
N TYR A 274 -2.49 -2.03 -14.04
CA TYR A 274 -1.13 -1.54 -13.97
C TYR A 274 -1.16 -0.15 -13.34
N PHE A 275 -0.33 0.03 -12.35
CA PHE A 275 -0.28 1.25 -11.56
C PHE A 275 1.16 1.66 -11.33
N SER A 276 1.46 2.93 -11.47
CA SER A 276 2.70 3.53 -11.01
C SER A 276 2.41 4.83 -10.27
N ILE A 277 3.24 5.16 -9.31
CA ILE A 277 3.11 6.38 -8.52
C ILE A 277 4.46 7.05 -8.38
N LEU A 278 4.44 8.37 -8.37
CA LEU A 278 5.56 9.24 -8.07
C LEU A 278 5.11 10.24 -7.00
N VAL A 279 5.88 10.37 -5.94
CA VAL A 279 5.75 11.45 -4.97
C VAL A 279 6.86 12.44 -5.26
N ASN A 280 6.48 13.64 -5.67
CA ASN A 280 7.41 14.73 -5.92
C ASN A 280 7.71 15.43 -4.61
N ASP A 281 8.97 15.74 -4.41
CA ASP A 281 9.55 16.40 -3.24
C ASP A 281 10.42 17.57 -3.72
N ASN A 282 10.12 18.76 -3.24
CA ASN A 282 10.83 19.98 -3.59
C ASN A 282 11.02 20.89 -2.37
N ASP A 283 12.19 20.84 -1.77
CA ASP A 283 12.57 21.67 -0.60
C ASP A 283 12.68 23.18 -0.91
N GLY A 284 12.14 23.66 -2.01
CA GLY A 284 12.23 25.08 -2.39
C GLY A 284 13.63 25.52 -2.82
N VAL A 285 14.58 24.63 -2.88
CA VAL A 285 15.94 24.90 -3.35
C VAL A 285 15.97 24.62 -4.84
N SER A 286 16.26 25.63 -5.65
CA SER A 286 16.48 25.48 -7.09
C SER A 286 17.65 24.51 -7.32
N ARG A 287 17.34 23.22 -7.42
CA ARG A 287 18.30 22.21 -7.84
C ARG A 287 18.41 22.36 -9.37
N GLY A 288 19.55 22.86 -9.83
CA GLY A 288 19.82 22.91 -11.27
C GLY A 288 19.69 21.52 -11.88
N TRP A 289 18.93 21.44 -12.91
CA TRP A 289 18.70 20.24 -13.73
C TRP A 289 19.99 19.78 -14.39
#